data_ccb5f6ce60e3d23b36b55e0d6fbe36a6
#
_entry.id   ccb5f6ce60e3d23b36b55e0d6fbe36a6
#
_cell.length_a   1.000
_cell.length_b   1.000
_cell.length_c   1.000
_cell.angle_alpha   90.00
_cell.angle_beta   90.00
_cell.angle_gamma   90.00
#
_symmetry.space_group_name_H-M   'P 1'
#
loop_
_entity.id
_entity.type
_entity.pdbx_description
1 polymer ?
#
loop_
_entity_poly.entity_id
_entity_poly.type
_entity_poly.pdbx_seq_one_letter_code
_entity_poly.pdbx_strand_id
1 'polypeptide(L)'
;MAVKLKEYFPILKERETLLSEIQSKPDLKKLFEEWTEEQQKEFLDFCTGVRGIKFLYDGFFKEVMNPEYVPERLEEFLSLVLGKAVKILEILPNDSTRIADEMTLLIMDIVVQLEDGTIVNLEVQKIGYKFPGERCACYSADLLLRQYKRVKGRKKKKFSYKDIKGVYTIVLFEKSSKEFHKYPGIYRHRSKQVFDSGLEWNLLQEYVCIPLDIYKESYQNENMNIGKTKFKNKLEAWLAFLCMDEPEVVIRLIEEYPEFREMYEEAYMLCRNVDEVMQMFSKELAELDRNTVQLMIDEMQDEINAQKVMLKEKDARLEEKDARLEEQKHRLEQQEYERKREVDKRMQMLRRVYAKLEDIEETAQLTGCSVEEVKEVMKV
;
A
#
# COMPACT_ATOMS: atom_id res chain seq x y z
N MET A 1 12.65 8.21 -35.70
CA MET A 1 12.59 9.60 -35.18
C MET A 1 11.71 9.56 -33.96
N ALA A 2 12.11 10.15 -32.85
CA ALA A 2 11.23 10.28 -31.70
C ALA A 2 10.04 11.16 -32.12
N VAL A 3 8.83 10.64 -31.91
CA VAL A 3 7.60 11.37 -32.21
C VAL A 3 7.51 12.55 -31.26
N LYS A 4 7.33 13.75 -31.78
CA LYS A 4 7.24 14.97 -30.98
C LYS A 4 5.79 15.39 -30.85
N LEU A 5 5.28 15.44 -29.62
CA LEU A 5 3.91 15.91 -29.33
C LEU A 5 3.68 17.33 -29.83
N LYS A 6 4.72 18.11 -30.03
CA LYS A 6 4.67 19.48 -30.59
C LYS A 6 4.03 19.54 -31.97
N GLU A 7 4.14 18.49 -32.78
CA GLU A 7 3.48 18.42 -34.10
C GLU A 7 1.95 18.35 -33.97
N TYR A 8 1.48 17.76 -32.89
CA TYR A 8 0.06 17.63 -32.55
C TYR A 8 -0.46 18.78 -31.70
N PHE A 9 0.43 19.41 -30.90
CA PHE A 9 0.13 20.53 -30.02
C PHE A 9 1.08 21.71 -30.27
N PRO A 10 0.83 22.54 -31.28
CA PRO A 10 1.69 23.68 -31.65
C PRO A 10 1.86 24.74 -30.56
N ILE A 11 1.01 24.69 -29.53
CA ILE A 11 1.05 25.58 -28.35
C ILE A 11 2.29 25.37 -27.47
N LEU A 12 2.94 24.20 -27.55
CA LEU A 12 4.11 23.83 -26.76
C LEU A 12 5.31 24.75 -27.10
N LYS A 13 6.02 25.18 -26.05
CA LYS A 13 7.22 26.01 -26.19
C LYS A 13 8.44 25.18 -26.66
N GLU A 14 9.38 25.87 -27.34
CA GLU A 14 10.71 25.30 -27.56
C GLU A 14 11.50 25.27 -26.26
N ARG A 15 12.39 24.28 -26.10
CA ARG A 15 13.18 24.10 -24.88
C ARG A 15 14.05 25.33 -24.59
N GLU A 16 14.69 25.91 -25.62
CA GLU A 16 15.54 27.09 -25.47
C GLU A 16 14.72 28.30 -25.01
N THR A 17 13.50 28.46 -25.53
CA THR A 17 12.60 29.54 -25.14
C THR A 17 12.18 29.40 -23.70
N LEU A 18 11.81 28.21 -23.28
CA LEU A 18 11.41 27.90 -21.89
C LEU A 18 12.57 28.16 -20.93
N LEU A 19 13.77 27.67 -21.22
CA LEU A 19 14.96 27.89 -20.40
C LEU A 19 15.33 29.37 -20.32
N SER A 20 15.24 30.13 -21.44
CA SER A 20 15.49 31.56 -21.46
C SER A 20 14.52 32.32 -20.56
N GLU A 21 13.24 31.94 -20.56
CA GLU A 21 12.21 32.53 -19.70
C GLU A 21 12.49 32.24 -18.21
N ILE A 22 12.85 31.01 -17.86
CA ILE A 22 13.23 30.62 -16.49
C ILE A 22 14.45 31.43 -16.04
N GLN A 23 15.49 31.50 -16.87
CA GLN A 23 16.73 32.21 -16.53
C GLN A 23 16.56 33.73 -16.44
N SER A 24 15.58 34.32 -17.16
CA SER A 24 15.30 35.76 -17.13
C SER A 24 14.69 36.23 -15.79
N LYS A 25 14.11 35.34 -15.00
CA LYS A 25 13.43 35.63 -13.74
C LYS A 25 14.22 35.02 -12.57
N PRO A 26 14.80 35.85 -11.66
CA PRO A 26 15.67 35.35 -10.59
C PRO A 26 15.00 34.29 -9.69
N ASP A 27 13.72 34.49 -9.37
CA ASP A 27 12.98 33.56 -8.49
C ASP A 27 12.75 32.21 -9.16
N LEU A 28 12.40 32.19 -10.45
CA LEU A 28 12.22 30.95 -11.20
C LEU A 28 13.54 30.23 -11.42
N LYS A 29 14.61 30.98 -11.72
CA LYS A 29 15.95 30.41 -11.83
C LYS A 29 16.37 29.71 -10.56
N LYS A 30 16.21 30.37 -9.41
CA LYS A 30 16.52 29.79 -8.10
C LYS A 30 15.70 28.52 -7.84
N LEU A 31 14.41 28.58 -8.06
CA LEU A 31 13.50 27.44 -7.89
C LEU A 31 13.90 26.25 -8.78
N PHE A 32 14.27 26.53 -10.05
CA PHE A 32 14.72 25.51 -10.99
C PHE A 32 16.06 24.89 -10.58
N GLU A 33 16.99 25.67 -10.04
CA GLU A 33 18.29 25.21 -9.55
C GLU A 33 18.18 24.37 -8.24
N GLU A 34 17.09 24.53 -7.48
CA GLU A 34 16.80 23.71 -6.29
C GLU A 34 16.36 22.28 -6.67
N TRP A 35 15.89 22.05 -7.90
CA TRP A 35 15.46 20.74 -8.37
C TRP A 35 16.65 19.86 -8.78
N THR A 36 16.50 18.55 -8.63
CA THR A 36 17.47 17.59 -9.18
C THR A 36 17.48 17.63 -10.70
N GLU A 37 18.56 17.14 -11.32
CA GLU A 37 18.67 17.06 -12.79
C GLU A 37 17.51 16.25 -13.41
N GLU A 38 17.05 15.21 -12.72
CA GLU A 38 15.92 14.40 -13.16
C GLU A 38 14.60 15.19 -13.13
N GLN A 39 14.36 15.95 -12.06
CA GLN A 39 13.19 16.80 -11.89
C GLN A 39 13.19 17.95 -12.90
N GLN A 40 14.34 18.59 -13.13
CA GLN A 40 14.51 19.62 -14.17
C GLN A 40 14.20 19.05 -15.56
N LYS A 41 14.74 17.86 -15.85
CA LYS A 41 14.48 17.18 -17.12
C LYS A 41 13.00 16.84 -17.27
N GLU A 42 12.38 16.27 -16.26
CA GLU A 42 10.95 15.92 -16.28
C GLU A 42 10.08 17.15 -16.56
N PHE A 43 10.34 18.26 -15.86
CA PHE A 43 9.64 19.52 -16.06
C PHE A 43 9.77 20.02 -17.52
N LEU A 44 10.99 20.06 -18.03
CA LEU A 44 11.24 20.48 -19.41
C LEU A 44 10.59 19.53 -20.41
N ASP A 45 10.63 18.24 -20.18
CA ASP A 45 10.12 17.22 -21.10
C ASP A 45 8.60 17.33 -21.26
N PHE A 46 7.81 17.52 -20.19
CA PHE A 46 6.37 17.69 -20.36
C PHE A 46 5.97 19.07 -20.86
N CYS A 47 6.66 20.16 -20.48
CA CYS A 47 6.38 21.49 -20.97
C CYS A 47 6.72 21.69 -22.46
N THR A 48 7.61 20.86 -23.01
CA THR A 48 8.05 20.94 -24.41
C THR A 48 7.52 19.80 -25.29
N GLY A 49 6.75 18.88 -24.72
CA GLY A 49 6.15 17.76 -25.43
C GLY A 49 7.13 16.66 -25.84
N VAL A 50 8.29 16.57 -25.18
CA VAL A 50 9.19 15.42 -25.28
C VAL A 50 8.55 14.20 -24.58
N ARG A 51 7.79 14.46 -23.53
CA ARG A 51 6.89 13.55 -22.85
C ARG A 51 5.50 14.16 -22.73
N GLY A 52 4.49 13.34 -22.47
CA GLY A 52 3.15 13.79 -22.11
C GLY A 52 3.10 14.36 -20.69
N ILE A 53 1.97 14.96 -20.36
CA ILE A 53 1.67 15.45 -19.02
C ILE A 53 1.27 14.26 -18.13
N LYS A 54 1.75 14.26 -16.89
CA LYS A 54 1.27 13.34 -15.84
C LYS A 54 0.03 13.92 -15.18
N PHE A 55 -1.14 13.49 -15.63
CA PHE A 55 -2.41 14.02 -15.13
C PHE A 55 -2.73 13.64 -13.68
N LEU A 56 -1.98 12.73 -13.07
CA LEU A 56 -2.10 12.42 -11.64
C LEU A 56 -1.44 13.48 -10.74
N TYR A 57 -0.71 14.44 -11.28
CA TYR A 57 -0.27 15.60 -10.51
C TYR A 57 -1.48 16.43 -10.11
N ASP A 58 -1.57 16.75 -8.81
CA ASP A 58 -2.75 17.34 -8.18
C ASP A 58 -3.29 18.57 -8.95
N GLY A 59 -2.38 19.44 -9.41
CA GLY A 59 -2.77 20.62 -10.17
C GLY A 59 -3.40 20.29 -11.52
N PHE A 60 -2.83 19.36 -12.30
CA PHE A 60 -3.39 18.96 -13.59
C PHE A 60 -4.66 18.12 -13.43
N PHE A 61 -4.69 17.23 -12.43
CA PHE A 61 -5.86 16.42 -12.16
C PHE A 61 -7.08 17.27 -11.80
N LYS A 62 -6.91 18.20 -10.87
CA LYS A 62 -7.99 19.09 -10.44
C LYS A 62 -8.46 20.02 -11.54
N GLU A 63 -7.56 20.50 -12.37
CA GLU A 63 -7.95 21.39 -13.50
C GLU A 63 -8.79 20.63 -14.53
N VAL A 64 -8.30 19.49 -15.01
CA VAL A 64 -8.95 18.74 -16.09
C VAL A 64 -10.23 18.02 -15.64
N MET A 65 -10.24 17.52 -14.39
CA MET A 65 -11.36 16.77 -13.81
C MET A 65 -12.30 17.64 -12.97
N ASN A 66 -12.14 18.97 -13.02
CA ASN A 66 -12.96 19.90 -12.23
C ASN A 66 -14.43 19.86 -12.66
N PRO A 67 -15.34 19.36 -11.83
CA PRO A 67 -16.75 19.26 -12.20
C PRO A 67 -17.48 20.60 -12.16
N GLU A 68 -16.85 21.69 -11.70
CA GLU A 68 -17.44 23.04 -11.74
C GLU A 68 -17.44 23.61 -13.17
N TYR A 69 -16.43 23.24 -13.96
CA TYR A 69 -16.27 23.76 -15.33
C TYR A 69 -16.78 22.79 -16.39
N VAL A 70 -16.40 21.50 -16.28
CA VAL A 70 -16.75 20.47 -17.27
C VAL A 70 -17.20 19.20 -16.54
N PRO A 71 -18.42 19.18 -15.97
CA PRO A 71 -18.93 18.04 -15.21
C PRO A 71 -19.02 16.75 -16.07
N GLU A 72 -19.20 16.89 -17.39
CA GLU A 72 -19.35 15.78 -18.32
C GLU A 72 -18.15 14.84 -18.33
N ARG A 73 -16.95 15.35 -18.14
CA ARG A 73 -15.71 14.54 -18.08
C ARG A 73 -15.73 13.59 -16.88
N LEU A 74 -16.02 14.16 -15.71
CA LEU A 74 -16.12 13.37 -14.48
C LEU A 74 -17.32 12.40 -14.54
N GLU A 75 -18.46 12.83 -15.06
CA GLU A 75 -19.66 12.00 -15.25
C GLU A 75 -19.35 10.79 -16.14
N GLU A 76 -18.64 11.00 -17.25
CA GLU A 76 -18.25 9.93 -18.15
C GLU A 76 -17.30 8.95 -17.46
N PHE A 77 -16.22 9.45 -16.85
CA PHE A 77 -15.27 8.61 -16.13
C PHE A 77 -15.95 7.79 -15.03
N LEU A 78 -16.77 8.42 -14.20
CA LEU A 78 -17.52 7.74 -13.14
C LEU A 78 -18.51 6.72 -13.69
N SER A 79 -19.16 7.04 -14.81
CA SER A 79 -20.10 6.09 -15.48
C SER A 79 -19.37 4.82 -15.94
N LEU A 80 -18.19 4.97 -16.51
CA LEU A 80 -17.36 3.84 -16.95
C LEU A 80 -16.84 3.01 -15.76
N VAL A 81 -16.38 3.68 -14.70
CA VAL A 81 -15.87 3.02 -13.50
C VAL A 81 -16.98 2.26 -12.76
N LEU A 82 -18.16 2.87 -12.60
CA LEU A 82 -19.28 2.29 -11.87
C LEU A 82 -20.13 1.33 -12.70
N GLY A 83 -20.03 1.39 -14.04
CA GLY A 83 -20.82 0.59 -14.97
C GLY A 83 -22.31 0.97 -14.99
N LYS A 84 -22.63 2.22 -14.70
CA LYS A 84 -23.99 2.81 -14.73
C LYS A 84 -23.91 4.26 -15.17
N ALA A 85 -24.99 4.76 -15.78
CA ALA A 85 -25.06 6.19 -16.09
C ALA A 85 -24.99 7.04 -14.82
N VAL A 86 -24.13 8.07 -14.84
CA VAL A 86 -23.89 8.98 -13.74
C VAL A 86 -24.20 10.40 -14.21
N LYS A 87 -24.94 11.15 -13.38
CA LYS A 87 -25.16 12.58 -13.53
C LYS A 87 -24.87 13.25 -12.20
N ILE A 88 -24.05 14.30 -12.23
CA ILE A 88 -23.66 15.07 -11.04
C ILE A 88 -24.75 16.09 -10.76
N LEU A 89 -25.24 16.08 -9.53
CA LEU A 89 -26.22 17.06 -9.03
C LEU A 89 -25.53 18.26 -8.38
N GLU A 90 -24.56 17.99 -7.53
CA GLU A 90 -23.81 19.03 -6.82
C GLU A 90 -22.40 18.55 -6.43
N ILE A 91 -21.46 19.49 -6.33
CA ILE A 91 -20.14 19.26 -5.76
C ILE A 91 -20.22 19.49 -4.27
N LEU A 92 -19.69 18.56 -3.50
CA LEU A 92 -19.70 18.64 -2.06
C LEU A 92 -18.37 19.16 -1.52
N PRO A 93 -18.36 19.86 -0.38
CA PRO A 93 -17.11 20.21 0.28
C PRO A 93 -16.25 18.96 0.54
N ASN A 94 -15.00 19.05 0.17
CA ASN A 94 -14.01 18.00 0.36
C ASN A 94 -13.41 17.97 1.78
N ASP A 95 -13.64 19.01 2.58
CA ASP A 95 -13.22 19.06 3.97
C ASP A 95 -14.13 18.22 4.87
N SER A 96 -13.54 17.34 5.68
CA SER A 96 -14.31 16.62 6.71
C SER A 96 -14.77 17.55 7.83
N THR A 97 -15.93 17.27 8.40
CA THR A 97 -16.26 17.78 9.73
C THR A 97 -15.22 17.25 10.72
N ARG A 98 -14.63 18.16 11.54
CA ARG A 98 -13.71 17.78 12.62
C ARG A 98 -14.33 16.68 13.46
N ILE A 99 -13.82 15.47 13.34
CA ILE A 99 -14.16 14.36 14.22
C ILE A 99 -13.13 14.41 15.33
N ALA A 100 -13.54 14.84 16.52
CA ALA A 100 -12.76 14.98 17.75
C ALA A 100 -11.60 16.01 17.71
N ASP A 101 -11.12 16.41 18.89
CA ASP A 101 -10.13 17.47 19.15
C ASP A 101 -8.71 17.26 18.56
N GLU A 102 -8.49 16.22 17.79
CA GLU A 102 -7.20 15.95 17.11
C GLU A 102 -7.27 16.40 15.66
N MET A 103 -6.43 17.36 15.32
CA MET A 103 -6.29 18.14 14.09
C MET A 103 -6.06 17.36 12.78
N THR A 104 -6.57 16.17 12.59
CA THR A 104 -6.44 15.44 11.33
C THR A 104 -7.67 15.70 10.47
N LEU A 105 -7.61 16.72 9.63
CA LEU A 105 -8.57 16.96 8.57
C LEU A 105 -8.43 15.83 7.54
N LEU A 106 -9.50 15.06 7.31
CA LEU A 106 -9.61 14.19 6.15
C LEU A 106 -9.92 15.11 4.95
N ILE A 107 -8.92 15.38 4.13
CA ILE A 107 -9.09 16.12 2.87
C ILE A 107 -9.30 15.09 1.79
N MET A 108 -10.39 15.23 1.02
CA MET A 108 -10.75 14.39 -0.10
C MET A 108 -10.48 15.13 -1.41
N ASP A 109 -10.17 14.43 -2.50
CA ASP A 109 -9.83 15.11 -3.75
C ASP A 109 -11.09 15.67 -4.43
N ILE A 110 -12.03 14.82 -4.81
CA ILE A 110 -13.28 15.24 -5.45
C ILE A 110 -14.45 14.50 -4.82
N VAL A 111 -15.43 15.25 -4.30
CA VAL A 111 -16.66 14.70 -3.73
C VAL A 111 -17.88 15.25 -4.45
N VAL A 112 -18.68 14.39 -5.02
CA VAL A 112 -19.89 14.79 -5.75
C VAL A 112 -21.11 14.02 -5.26
N GLN A 113 -22.28 14.68 -5.32
CA GLN A 113 -23.56 14.02 -5.19
C GLN A 113 -24.20 13.82 -6.56
N LEU A 114 -24.67 12.63 -6.83
CA LEU A 114 -25.38 12.28 -8.04
C LEU A 114 -26.87 12.62 -7.94
N GLU A 115 -27.55 12.69 -9.10
CA GLU A 115 -29.01 12.95 -9.15
C GLU A 115 -29.84 11.92 -8.36
N ASP A 116 -29.40 10.65 -8.30
CA ASP A 116 -30.06 9.62 -7.49
C ASP A 116 -29.84 9.78 -5.98
N GLY A 117 -29.06 10.78 -5.58
CA GLY A 117 -28.70 11.10 -4.20
C GLY A 117 -27.47 10.33 -3.69
N THR A 118 -26.87 9.45 -4.48
CA THR A 118 -25.62 8.74 -4.17
C THR A 118 -24.47 9.74 -4.04
N ILE A 119 -23.54 9.49 -3.13
CA ILE A 119 -22.30 10.27 -3.03
C ILE A 119 -21.15 9.47 -3.62
N VAL A 120 -20.31 10.14 -4.38
CA VAL A 120 -19.06 9.58 -4.92
C VAL A 120 -17.90 10.42 -4.42
N ASN A 121 -16.92 9.75 -3.83
CA ASN A 121 -15.61 10.28 -3.52
C ASN A 121 -14.60 9.67 -4.50
N LEU A 122 -13.86 10.51 -5.21
CA LEU A 122 -12.76 10.12 -6.08
C LEU A 122 -11.46 10.62 -5.48
N GLU A 123 -10.56 9.70 -5.18
CA GLU A 123 -9.26 9.93 -4.55
C GLU A 123 -8.11 9.53 -5.48
N VAL A 124 -7.07 10.33 -5.54
CA VAL A 124 -5.79 10.00 -6.20
C VAL A 124 -4.73 9.77 -5.13
N GLN A 125 -4.16 8.56 -5.11
CA GLN A 125 -3.14 8.18 -4.15
C GLN A 125 -1.84 7.81 -4.86
N LYS A 126 -0.79 8.60 -4.66
CA LYS A 126 0.51 8.39 -5.30
C LYS A 126 1.25 7.21 -4.72
N ILE A 127 1.08 6.98 -3.42
CA ILE A 127 1.68 5.87 -2.70
C ILE A 127 0.56 5.11 -1.99
N GLY A 128 0.14 4.00 -2.57
CA GLY A 128 -1.03 3.21 -2.16
C GLY A 128 -0.96 2.67 -0.74
N TYR A 129 0.22 2.36 -0.24
CA TYR A 129 0.38 1.89 1.13
C TYR A 129 -0.03 2.96 2.18
N LYS A 130 0.00 4.25 1.83
CA LYS A 130 -0.49 5.35 2.70
C LYS A 130 -2.00 5.51 2.70
N PHE A 131 -2.69 4.76 1.85
CA PHE A 131 -4.14 4.72 1.81
C PHE A 131 -4.62 3.29 2.10
N PRO A 132 -4.39 2.78 3.33
CA PRO A 132 -4.86 1.45 3.70
C PRO A 132 -6.39 1.39 3.71
N GLY A 133 -6.91 0.17 3.74
CA GLY A 133 -8.36 -0.06 3.75
C GLY A 133 -9.08 0.66 4.88
N GLU A 134 -8.44 0.81 6.02
CA GLU A 134 -8.94 1.53 7.20
C GLU A 134 -9.18 3.02 6.89
N ARG A 135 -8.26 3.68 6.20
CA ARG A 135 -8.41 5.07 5.79
C ARG A 135 -9.54 5.21 4.77
N CYS A 136 -9.62 4.31 3.81
CA CYS A 136 -10.70 4.25 2.84
C CYS A 136 -12.06 4.09 3.53
N ALA A 137 -12.16 3.22 4.52
CA ALA A 137 -13.36 3.01 5.32
C ALA A 137 -13.76 4.27 6.12
N CYS A 138 -12.79 4.98 6.72
CA CYS A 138 -13.03 6.23 7.44
C CYS A 138 -13.62 7.32 6.53
N TYR A 139 -13.08 7.48 5.32
CA TYR A 139 -13.61 8.44 4.33
C TYR A 139 -15.05 8.12 3.95
N SER A 140 -15.31 6.86 3.63
CA SER A 140 -16.65 6.40 3.30
C SER A 140 -17.65 6.58 4.45
N ALA A 141 -17.23 6.29 5.69
CA ALA A 141 -18.06 6.47 6.89
C ALA A 141 -18.38 7.94 7.16
N ASP A 142 -17.40 8.85 7.01
CA ASP A 142 -17.61 10.30 7.18
C ASP A 142 -18.65 10.82 6.18
N LEU A 143 -18.53 10.44 4.91
CA LEU A 143 -19.48 10.83 3.87
C LEU A 143 -20.90 10.29 4.15
N LEU A 144 -21.00 9.05 4.62
CA LEU A 144 -22.29 8.47 5.01
C LEU A 144 -22.94 9.24 6.16
N LEU A 145 -22.15 9.60 7.18
CA LEU A 145 -22.62 10.39 8.33
C LEU A 145 -23.00 11.82 7.94
N ARG A 146 -22.24 12.45 7.04
CA ARG A 146 -22.59 13.78 6.50
C ARG A 146 -23.92 13.71 5.74
N GLN A 147 -24.10 12.70 4.90
CA GLN A 147 -25.36 12.50 4.19
C GLN A 147 -26.52 12.30 5.17
N TYR A 148 -26.35 11.43 6.17
CA TYR A 148 -27.35 11.23 7.23
C TYR A 148 -27.76 12.56 7.89
N LYS A 149 -26.80 13.36 8.34
CA LYS A 149 -27.07 14.65 8.99
C LYS A 149 -27.84 15.58 8.06
N ARG A 150 -27.44 15.69 6.78
CA ARG A 150 -28.08 16.56 5.78
C ARG A 150 -29.50 16.11 5.45
N VAL A 151 -29.71 14.83 5.16
CA VAL A 151 -31.03 14.29 4.81
C VAL A 151 -32.01 14.40 6.00
N LYS A 152 -31.52 14.04 7.20
CA LYS A 152 -32.30 14.18 8.44
C LYS A 152 -32.70 15.66 8.73
N GLY A 153 -31.79 16.59 8.54
CA GLY A 153 -32.02 18.01 8.68
C GLY A 153 -33.08 18.55 7.70
N ARG A 154 -33.04 18.11 6.44
CA ARG A 154 -34.02 18.47 5.40
C ARG A 154 -35.40 17.87 5.65
N LYS A 155 -35.47 16.57 5.98
CA LYS A 155 -36.76 15.84 6.12
C LYS A 155 -37.39 15.92 7.52
N LYS A 156 -36.63 16.26 8.53
CA LYS A 156 -37.06 16.41 9.94
C LYS A 156 -37.90 15.18 10.39
N LYS A 157 -39.17 15.41 10.75
CA LYS A 157 -40.09 14.33 11.21
C LYS A 157 -40.45 13.29 10.15
N LYS A 158 -40.22 13.59 8.85
CA LYS A 158 -40.49 12.67 7.73
C LYS A 158 -39.29 11.83 7.34
N PHE A 159 -38.18 11.94 8.08
CA PHE A 159 -36.95 11.17 7.82
C PHE A 159 -37.15 9.68 8.04
N SER A 160 -36.61 8.89 7.11
CA SER A 160 -36.45 7.45 7.23
C SER A 160 -35.01 7.08 6.86
N TYR A 161 -34.44 6.05 7.46
CA TYR A 161 -33.13 5.52 7.05
C TYR A 161 -33.09 5.06 5.59
N LYS A 162 -34.21 4.72 4.98
CA LYS A 162 -34.35 4.43 3.53
C LYS A 162 -34.09 5.63 2.63
N ASP A 163 -34.08 6.85 3.20
CA ASP A 163 -33.78 8.08 2.47
C ASP A 163 -32.28 8.29 2.24
N ILE A 164 -31.45 7.56 2.98
CA ILE A 164 -30.01 7.59 2.83
C ILE A 164 -29.63 6.75 1.60
N LYS A 165 -28.76 7.31 0.75
CA LYS A 165 -28.27 6.67 -0.48
C LYS A 165 -26.87 6.15 -0.30
N GLY A 166 -26.38 5.38 -1.28
CA GLY A 166 -25.06 4.80 -1.28
C GLY A 166 -23.93 5.81 -1.30
N VAL A 167 -22.79 5.39 -0.83
CA VAL A 167 -21.50 6.10 -0.93
C VAL A 167 -20.54 5.22 -1.68
N TYR A 168 -19.99 5.71 -2.79
CA TYR A 168 -18.88 5.10 -3.50
C TYR A 168 -17.58 5.81 -3.14
N THR A 169 -16.57 5.05 -2.76
CA THR A 169 -15.20 5.54 -2.62
C THR A 169 -14.36 4.92 -3.72
N ILE A 170 -13.94 5.74 -4.68
CA ILE A 170 -13.11 5.33 -5.81
C ILE A 170 -11.70 5.83 -5.53
N VAL A 171 -10.71 4.94 -5.59
CA VAL A 171 -9.32 5.28 -5.33
C VAL A 171 -8.48 4.88 -6.53
N LEU A 172 -7.79 5.87 -7.11
CA LEU A 172 -6.79 5.71 -8.15
C LEU A 172 -5.41 5.63 -7.49
N PHE A 173 -4.72 4.51 -7.62
CA PHE A 173 -3.38 4.36 -7.09
C PHE A 173 -2.34 4.51 -8.21
N GLU A 174 -1.48 5.52 -8.11
CA GLU A 174 -0.33 5.65 -9.03
C GLU A 174 0.69 4.53 -8.78
N LYS A 175 1.00 4.25 -7.51
CA LYS A 175 1.76 3.08 -7.06
C LYS A 175 0.91 2.36 -6.02
N SER A 176 0.42 1.19 -6.37
CA SER A 176 -0.45 0.41 -5.50
C SER A 176 0.33 -0.37 -4.44
N SER A 177 -0.37 -0.82 -3.39
CA SER A 177 0.22 -1.65 -2.34
C SER A 177 0.42 -3.10 -2.77
N LYS A 178 1.25 -3.83 -2.03
CA LYS A 178 1.62 -5.24 -2.32
C LYS A 178 0.42 -6.19 -2.45
N GLU A 179 -0.70 -5.86 -1.82
CA GLU A 179 -1.93 -6.65 -1.88
C GLU A 179 -2.49 -6.72 -3.29
N PHE A 180 -2.45 -5.61 -4.04
CA PHE A 180 -2.92 -5.55 -5.43
C PHE A 180 -2.03 -6.34 -6.38
N HIS A 181 -0.72 -6.37 -6.16
CA HIS A 181 0.24 -7.10 -6.98
C HIS A 181 0.10 -8.63 -6.90
N LYS A 182 -0.72 -9.15 -5.97
CA LYS A 182 -1.13 -10.57 -5.97
C LYS A 182 -2.11 -10.90 -7.10
N TYR A 183 -2.64 -9.89 -7.78
CA TYR A 183 -3.63 -10.02 -8.86
C TYR A 183 -3.13 -9.36 -10.15
N PRO A 184 -2.07 -9.88 -10.78
CA PRO A 184 -1.48 -9.28 -11.98
C PRO A 184 -2.52 -9.19 -13.11
N GLY A 185 -2.55 -8.04 -13.79
CA GLY A 185 -3.49 -7.77 -14.88
C GLY A 185 -4.91 -7.41 -14.45
N ILE A 186 -5.23 -7.45 -13.15
CA ILE A 186 -6.51 -6.97 -12.63
C ILE A 186 -6.32 -5.54 -12.11
N TYR A 187 -6.76 -4.57 -12.87
CA TYR A 187 -6.61 -3.14 -12.56
C TYR A 187 -7.91 -2.44 -12.15
N ARG A 188 -8.97 -3.20 -11.83
CA ARG A 188 -10.20 -2.69 -11.23
C ARG A 188 -10.72 -3.69 -10.21
N HIS A 189 -10.67 -3.32 -8.94
CA HIS A 189 -11.19 -4.10 -7.83
C HIS A 189 -12.43 -3.41 -7.27
N ARG A 190 -13.57 -4.07 -7.32
CA ARG A 190 -14.82 -3.55 -6.75
C ARG A 190 -15.21 -4.40 -5.54
N SER A 191 -15.49 -3.76 -4.42
CA SER A 191 -15.95 -4.46 -3.23
C SER A 191 -17.36 -4.99 -3.43
N LYS A 192 -17.63 -6.14 -2.83
CA LYS A 192 -18.95 -6.70 -2.67
C LYS A 192 -19.11 -7.12 -1.22
N GLN A 193 -20.17 -6.63 -0.57
CA GLN A 193 -20.46 -7.01 0.81
C GLN A 193 -21.36 -8.25 0.79
N VAL A 194 -20.80 -9.37 1.22
CA VAL A 194 -21.50 -10.67 1.27
C VAL A 194 -21.25 -11.26 2.66
N PHE A 195 -22.31 -11.71 3.31
CA PHE A 195 -22.20 -12.43 4.57
C PHE A 195 -21.72 -13.87 4.33
N ASP A 196 -21.17 -14.53 5.35
CA ASP A 196 -20.73 -15.92 5.31
C ASP A 196 -21.86 -16.90 4.92
N SER A 197 -23.10 -16.56 5.25
CA SER A 197 -24.30 -17.26 4.82
C SER A 197 -24.68 -17.07 3.35
N GLY A 198 -23.98 -16.20 2.61
CA GLY A 198 -24.35 -15.79 1.26
C GLY A 198 -25.42 -14.69 1.20
N LEU A 199 -25.87 -14.18 2.34
CA LEU A 199 -26.82 -13.06 2.37
C LEU A 199 -26.16 -11.81 1.76
N GLU A 200 -26.85 -11.21 0.78
CA GLU A 200 -26.51 -9.89 0.23
C GLU A 200 -27.37 -8.83 0.93
N TRP A 201 -26.73 -7.96 1.67
CA TRP A 201 -27.39 -6.84 2.34
C TRP A 201 -26.70 -5.53 2.01
N ASN A 202 -27.42 -4.58 1.44
CA ASN A 202 -26.87 -3.30 1.05
C ASN A 202 -26.54 -2.44 2.31
N LEU A 203 -25.27 -2.34 2.63
CA LEU A 203 -24.77 -1.49 3.72
C LEU A 203 -24.36 -0.09 3.25
N LEU A 204 -24.76 0.30 2.04
CA LEU A 204 -24.62 1.64 1.43
C LEU A 204 -23.19 2.08 1.10
N GLN A 205 -22.16 1.31 1.42
CA GLN A 205 -20.75 1.65 1.17
C GLN A 205 -20.17 0.69 0.15
N GLU A 206 -19.68 1.22 -0.95
CA GLU A 206 -18.97 0.47 -1.98
C GLU A 206 -17.62 1.12 -2.27
N TYR A 207 -16.63 0.27 -2.55
CA TYR A 207 -15.25 0.69 -2.81
C TYR A 207 -14.83 0.21 -4.19
N VAL A 208 -14.14 1.08 -4.94
CA VAL A 208 -13.55 0.73 -6.22
C VAL A 208 -12.09 1.17 -6.19
N CYS A 209 -11.17 0.22 -6.22
CA CYS A 209 -9.74 0.46 -6.24
C CYS A 209 -9.19 0.21 -7.65
N ILE A 210 -8.44 1.17 -8.17
CA ILE A 210 -7.86 1.13 -9.53
C ILE A 210 -6.33 1.30 -9.40
N PRO A 211 -5.57 0.20 -9.34
CA PRO A 211 -4.11 0.21 -9.38
C PRO A 211 -3.63 0.53 -10.81
N LEU A 212 -3.24 1.79 -11.04
CA LEU A 212 -2.82 2.29 -12.34
C LEU A 212 -1.44 1.75 -12.76
N ASP A 213 -0.56 1.45 -11.81
CA ASP A 213 0.70 0.76 -12.06
C ASP A 213 0.49 -0.63 -12.68
N ILE A 214 -0.45 -1.42 -12.14
CA ILE A 214 -0.80 -2.73 -12.72
C ILE A 214 -1.45 -2.57 -14.09
N TYR A 215 -2.29 -1.53 -14.30
CA TYR A 215 -2.82 -1.23 -15.62
C TYR A 215 -1.70 -0.91 -16.61
N LYS A 216 -0.76 -0.04 -16.23
CA LYS A 216 0.39 0.35 -17.07
C LYS A 216 1.25 -0.85 -17.46
N GLU A 217 1.58 -1.72 -16.51
CA GLU A 217 2.31 -2.96 -16.77
C GLU A 217 1.55 -3.88 -17.73
N SER A 218 0.25 -4.06 -17.53
CA SER A 218 -0.60 -4.90 -18.38
C SER A 218 -0.63 -4.37 -19.80
N TYR A 219 -0.83 -3.06 -19.97
CA TYR A 219 -0.84 -2.40 -21.28
C TYR A 219 0.50 -2.52 -21.99
N GLN A 220 1.63 -2.34 -21.29
CA GLN A 220 2.97 -2.48 -21.87
C GLN A 220 3.24 -3.92 -22.32
N ASN A 221 2.90 -4.91 -21.50
CA ASN A 221 3.09 -6.33 -21.83
C ASN A 221 2.27 -6.76 -23.06
N GLU A 222 1.04 -6.28 -23.20
CA GLU A 222 0.21 -6.55 -24.37
C GLU A 222 0.79 -5.90 -25.64
N ASN A 223 1.27 -4.67 -25.56
CA ASN A 223 1.87 -3.96 -26.69
C ASN A 223 3.20 -4.55 -27.15
N MET A 224 4.02 -5.10 -26.25
CA MET A 224 5.26 -5.80 -26.60
C MET A 224 4.98 -7.08 -27.41
N ASN A 225 3.89 -7.79 -27.09
CA ASN A 225 3.58 -9.09 -27.67
C ASN A 225 2.78 -9.04 -28.98
N ILE A 226 1.96 -7.99 -29.19
CA ILE A 226 0.93 -7.98 -30.26
C ILE A 226 1.15 -6.80 -31.25
N GLY A 227 2.09 -5.88 -30.97
CA GLY A 227 2.26 -4.66 -31.74
C GLY A 227 1.27 -3.58 -31.32
N LYS A 228 1.04 -2.54 -32.16
CA LYS A 228 0.18 -1.40 -31.84
C LYS A 228 -1.25 -1.84 -31.49
N THR A 229 -1.52 -2.11 -30.20
CA THR A 229 -2.84 -2.53 -29.73
C THR A 229 -3.72 -1.30 -29.52
N LYS A 230 -4.96 -1.36 -30.00
CA LYS A 230 -6.00 -0.39 -29.69
C LYS A 230 -6.42 -0.51 -28.23
N PHE A 231 -6.97 0.57 -27.66
CA PHE A 231 -7.61 0.48 -26.36
C PHE A 231 -8.85 -0.42 -26.45
N LYS A 232 -8.99 -1.37 -25.52
CA LYS A 232 -10.10 -2.34 -25.54
C LYS A 232 -11.46 -1.69 -25.33
N ASN A 233 -11.48 -0.58 -24.59
CA ASN A 233 -12.68 0.18 -24.30
C ASN A 233 -12.31 1.58 -23.81
N LYS A 234 -13.31 2.45 -23.65
CA LYS A 234 -13.14 3.84 -23.26
C LYS A 234 -12.61 4.00 -21.82
N LEU A 235 -12.86 3.06 -20.90
CA LEU A 235 -12.26 3.08 -19.57
C LEU A 235 -10.74 2.94 -19.65
N GLU A 236 -10.23 2.02 -20.47
CA GLU A 236 -8.77 1.90 -20.69
C GLU A 236 -8.17 3.18 -21.29
N ALA A 237 -8.88 3.85 -22.18
CA ALA A 237 -8.46 5.16 -22.71
C ALA A 237 -8.34 6.20 -21.58
N TRP A 238 -9.31 6.27 -20.69
CA TRP A 238 -9.24 7.14 -19.50
C TRP A 238 -8.10 6.76 -18.56
N LEU A 239 -7.88 5.48 -18.31
CA LEU A 239 -6.76 5.04 -17.46
C LEU A 239 -5.41 5.38 -18.09
N ALA A 240 -5.26 5.20 -19.42
CA ALA A 240 -4.07 5.60 -20.15
C ALA A 240 -3.85 7.12 -20.09
N PHE A 241 -4.89 7.91 -20.30
CA PHE A 241 -4.85 9.36 -20.15
C PHE A 241 -4.31 9.79 -18.80
N LEU A 242 -4.74 9.17 -17.73
CA LEU A 242 -4.35 9.51 -16.36
C LEU A 242 -2.91 9.12 -16.01
N CYS A 243 -2.44 7.94 -16.46
CA CYS A 243 -1.18 7.38 -15.96
C CYS A 243 -0.05 7.21 -16.99
N MET A 244 -0.30 7.50 -18.28
CA MET A 244 0.72 7.32 -19.33
C MET A 244 1.15 8.66 -19.93
N ASP A 245 2.47 8.85 -20.01
CA ASP A 245 3.10 10.06 -20.54
C ASP A 245 3.99 9.78 -21.77
N GLU A 246 3.96 8.55 -22.30
CA GLU A 246 4.68 8.18 -23.51
C GLU A 246 4.03 8.86 -24.75
N PRO A 247 4.78 9.62 -25.59
CA PRO A 247 4.21 10.35 -26.72
C PRO A 247 3.40 9.49 -27.69
N GLU A 248 3.83 8.26 -27.93
CA GLU A 248 3.15 7.32 -28.82
C GLU A 248 1.78 6.89 -28.27
N VAL A 249 1.64 6.81 -26.94
CA VAL A 249 0.37 6.50 -26.29
C VAL A 249 -0.56 7.71 -26.34
N VAL A 250 -0.03 8.91 -26.08
CA VAL A 250 -0.79 10.17 -26.15
C VAL A 250 -1.37 10.36 -27.56
N ILE A 251 -0.55 10.17 -28.60
CA ILE A 251 -0.98 10.33 -30.00
C ILE A 251 -2.07 9.30 -30.32
N ARG A 252 -1.84 8.05 -29.98
CA ARG A 252 -2.85 6.99 -30.20
C ARG A 252 -4.16 7.32 -29.50
N LEU A 253 -4.08 7.83 -28.27
CA LEU A 253 -5.25 8.19 -27.48
C LEU A 253 -6.08 9.27 -28.18
N ILE A 254 -5.46 10.35 -28.65
CA ILE A 254 -6.18 11.42 -29.34
C ILE A 254 -6.63 11.05 -30.75
N GLU A 255 -6.01 10.05 -31.40
CA GLU A 255 -6.45 9.52 -32.68
C GLU A 255 -7.67 8.59 -32.53
N GLU A 256 -7.70 7.75 -31.50
CA GLU A 256 -8.82 6.81 -31.24
C GLU A 256 -10.00 7.50 -30.53
N TYR A 257 -9.71 8.48 -29.67
CA TYR A 257 -10.68 9.23 -28.85
C TYR A 257 -10.36 10.72 -28.92
N PRO A 258 -10.82 11.43 -29.96
CA PRO A 258 -10.46 12.82 -30.23
C PRO A 258 -10.81 13.81 -29.10
N GLU A 259 -11.78 13.48 -28.26
CA GLU A 259 -12.18 14.28 -27.10
C GLU A 259 -11.08 14.47 -26.07
N PHE A 260 -10.11 13.56 -25.96
CA PHE A 260 -8.95 13.73 -25.08
C PHE A 260 -7.99 14.83 -25.55
N ARG A 261 -8.03 15.19 -26.84
CA ARG A 261 -7.18 16.28 -27.37
C ARG A 261 -7.42 17.58 -26.63
N GLU A 262 -8.67 17.97 -26.42
CA GLU A 262 -9.04 19.20 -25.71
C GLU A 262 -8.46 19.23 -24.30
N MET A 263 -8.52 18.13 -23.58
CA MET A 263 -7.93 18.02 -22.22
C MET A 263 -6.41 18.18 -22.21
N TYR A 264 -5.70 17.64 -23.21
CA TYR A 264 -4.27 17.89 -23.38
C TYR A 264 -3.97 19.34 -23.73
N GLU A 265 -4.78 19.96 -24.60
CA GLU A 265 -4.61 21.37 -24.99
C GLU A 265 -4.81 22.30 -23.78
N GLU A 266 -5.81 22.06 -22.94
CA GLU A 266 -6.02 22.80 -21.70
C GLU A 266 -4.82 22.66 -20.76
N ALA A 267 -4.34 21.46 -20.52
CA ALA A 267 -3.18 21.22 -19.67
C ALA A 267 -1.90 21.86 -20.22
N TYR A 268 -1.70 21.85 -21.55
CA TYR A 268 -0.58 22.54 -22.18
C TYR A 268 -0.73 24.07 -22.15
N MET A 269 -1.98 24.59 -22.10
CA MET A 269 -2.20 26.02 -21.85
C MET A 269 -1.70 26.44 -20.47
N LEU A 270 -1.91 25.64 -19.43
CA LEU A 270 -1.32 25.90 -18.11
C LEU A 270 0.20 25.93 -18.18
N CYS A 271 0.83 25.03 -18.93
CA CYS A 271 2.29 25.02 -19.13
C CYS A 271 2.85 26.29 -19.81
N ARG A 272 2.01 27.11 -20.43
CA ARG A 272 2.45 28.40 -20.96
C ARG A 272 2.75 29.45 -19.90
N ASN A 273 2.07 29.41 -18.78
CA ASN A 273 2.37 30.21 -17.59
C ASN A 273 3.46 29.54 -16.77
N VAL A 274 4.73 29.83 -17.11
CA VAL A 274 5.89 29.17 -16.51
C VAL A 274 5.95 29.39 -15.00
N ASP A 275 5.56 30.58 -14.51
CA ASP A 275 5.54 30.86 -13.07
C ASP A 275 4.58 29.94 -12.33
N GLU A 276 3.38 29.78 -12.83
CA GLU A 276 2.32 28.99 -12.22
C GLU A 276 2.63 27.49 -12.26
N VAL A 277 3.04 26.99 -13.43
CA VAL A 277 3.33 25.56 -13.59
C VAL A 277 4.58 25.13 -12.81
N MET A 278 5.60 26.01 -12.67
CA MET A 278 6.76 25.73 -11.82
C MET A 278 6.39 25.68 -10.34
N GLN A 279 5.52 26.57 -9.88
CA GLN A 279 5.03 26.54 -8.49
C GLN A 279 4.19 25.29 -8.22
N MET A 280 3.33 24.93 -9.16
CA MET A 280 2.51 23.72 -9.10
C MET A 280 3.40 22.47 -9.03
N PHE A 281 4.39 22.38 -9.91
CA PHE A 281 5.33 21.25 -9.93
C PHE A 281 6.19 21.18 -8.65
N SER A 282 6.64 22.33 -8.12
CA SER A 282 7.37 22.35 -6.85
C SER A 282 6.55 21.86 -5.65
N LYS A 283 5.27 22.24 -5.60
CA LYS A 283 4.36 21.71 -4.56
C LYS A 283 4.22 20.19 -4.67
N GLU A 284 4.09 19.71 -5.88
CA GLU A 284 4.02 18.29 -6.20
C GLU A 284 5.27 17.53 -5.74
N LEU A 285 6.47 18.05 -6.06
CA LEU A 285 7.74 17.47 -5.63
C LEU A 285 7.86 17.44 -4.11
N ALA A 286 7.51 18.54 -3.44
CA ALA A 286 7.55 18.62 -1.97
C ALA A 286 6.60 17.61 -1.29
N GLU A 287 5.48 17.32 -1.93
CA GLU A 287 4.54 16.29 -1.44
C GLU A 287 5.09 14.88 -1.68
N LEU A 288 5.67 14.62 -2.84
CA LEU A 288 6.32 13.34 -3.16
C LEU A 288 7.48 13.06 -2.19
N ASP A 289 8.34 14.04 -1.93
CA ASP A 289 9.48 13.90 -1.01
C ASP A 289 9.00 13.59 0.41
N ARG A 290 8.04 14.36 0.92
CA ARG A 290 7.43 14.13 2.23
C ARG A 290 6.80 12.75 2.34
N ASN A 291 6.13 12.33 1.29
CA ASN A 291 5.50 11.03 1.20
C ASN A 291 6.54 9.91 1.15
N THR A 292 7.64 10.09 0.44
CA THR A 292 8.72 9.10 0.34
C THR A 292 9.44 8.92 1.67
N VAL A 293 9.77 10.03 2.36
CA VAL A 293 10.40 9.97 3.70
C VAL A 293 9.50 9.24 4.70
N GLN A 294 8.20 9.55 4.71
CA GLN A 294 7.27 8.87 5.59
C GLN A 294 7.13 7.38 5.27
N LEU A 295 7.14 7.01 3.98
CA LEU A 295 7.14 5.61 3.55
C LEU A 295 8.34 4.86 4.14
N MET A 296 9.54 5.44 4.00
CA MET A 296 10.76 4.83 4.54
C MET A 296 10.72 4.67 6.07
N ILE A 297 10.15 5.65 6.78
CA ILE A 297 9.97 5.58 8.25
C ILE A 297 9.03 4.44 8.61
N ASP A 298 7.89 4.32 7.91
CA ASP A 298 6.89 3.32 8.21
C ASP A 298 7.38 1.91 7.84
N GLU A 299 8.10 1.74 6.72
CA GLU A 299 8.75 0.47 6.35
C GLU A 299 9.78 0.03 7.39
N MET A 300 10.63 0.97 7.86
CA MET A 300 11.58 0.67 8.93
C MET A 300 10.87 0.29 10.24
N GLN A 301 9.75 0.94 10.56
CA GLN A 301 8.98 0.61 11.77
C GLN A 301 8.35 -0.77 11.67
N ASP A 302 7.84 -1.15 10.50
CA ASP A 302 7.30 -2.49 10.26
C ASP A 302 8.40 -3.57 10.36
N GLU A 303 9.59 -3.29 9.85
CA GLU A 303 10.73 -4.18 9.97
C GLU A 303 11.18 -4.36 11.43
N ILE A 304 11.23 -3.27 12.20
CA ILE A 304 11.49 -3.31 13.64
C ILE A 304 10.44 -4.14 14.38
N ASN A 305 9.17 -3.99 14.05
CA ASN A 305 8.09 -4.75 14.67
C ASN A 305 8.18 -6.24 14.33
N ALA A 306 8.48 -6.59 13.09
CA ALA A 306 8.72 -7.97 12.67
C ALA A 306 9.92 -8.59 13.40
N GLN A 307 11.03 -7.85 13.54
CA GLN A 307 12.20 -8.30 14.29
C GLN A 307 11.89 -8.50 15.79
N LYS A 308 11.09 -7.63 16.38
CA LYS A 308 10.64 -7.80 17.80
C LYS A 308 9.82 -9.07 18.01
N VAL A 309 8.96 -9.41 17.05
CA VAL A 309 8.18 -10.68 17.11
C VAL A 309 9.11 -11.87 17.01
N MET A 310 10.05 -11.87 16.06
CA MET A 310 11.04 -12.95 15.93
C MET A 310 11.94 -13.11 17.17
N LEU A 311 12.32 -11.99 17.79
CA LEU A 311 13.09 -12.02 19.04
C LEU A 311 12.30 -12.69 20.16
N LYS A 312 11.05 -12.30 20.37
CA LYS A 312 10.18 -12.93 21.37
C LYS A 312 10.01 -14.44 21.15
N GLU A 313 9.87 -14.89 19.91
CA GLU A 313 9.81 -16.30 19.57
C GLU A 313 11.13 -17.04 19.87
N LYS A 314 12.28 -16.38 19.60
CA LYS A 314 13.58 -16.95 19.93
C LYS A 314 13.81 -17.04 21.44
N ASP A 315 13.42 -16.01 22.18
CA ASP A 315 13.54 -16.01 23.65
C ASP A 315 12.68 -17.13 24.26
N ALA A 316 11.44 -17.29 23.83
CA ALA A 316 10.58 -18.40 24.27
C ALA A 316 11.20 -19.79 23.96
N ARG A 317 11.83 -19.95 22.78
CA ARG A 317 12.53 -21.21 22.43
C ARG A 317 13.79 -21.43 23.28
N LEU A 318 14.49 -20.36 23.66
CA LEU A 318 15.65 -20.44 24.54
C LEU A 318 15.21 -20.88 25.95
N GLU A 319 14.18 -20.27 26.53
CA GLU A 319 13.61 -20.64 27.81
C GLU A 319 13.17 -22.13 27.86
N GLU A 320 12.53 -22.61 26.78
CA GLU A 320 12.15 -24.01 26.64
C GLU A 320 13.38 -24.96 26.62
N LYS A 321 14.45 -24.55 25.90
CA LYS A 321 15.69 -25.33 25.86
C LYS A 321 16.41 -25.35 27.20
N ASP A 322 16.45 -24.23 27.89
CA ASP A 322 17.08 -24.13 29.20
C ASP A 322 16.34 -24.99 30.23
N ALA A 323 15.01 -24.97 30.23
CA ALA A 323 14.20 -25.85 31.08
C ALA A 323 14.46 -27.33 30.77
N ARG A 324 14.58 -27.73 29.51
CA ARG A 324 14.93 -29.12 29.14
C ARG A 324 16.34 -29.52 29.58
N LEU A 325 17.30 -28.58 29.46
CA LEU A 325 18.67 -28.83 29.94
C LEU A 325 18.73 -28.99 31.45
N GLU A 326 18.00 -28.19 32.21
CA GLU A 326 17.89 -28.35 33.66
C GLU A 326 17.26 -29.71 34.07
N GLU A 327 16.20 -30.11 33.38
CA GLU A 327 15.58 -31.41 33.60
C GLU A 327 16.56 -32.57 33.31
N GLN A 328 17.32 -32.48 32.24
CA GLN A 328 18.35 -33.45 31.89
C GLN A 328 19.46 -33.54 32.95
N LYS A 329 19.94 -32.38 33.43
CA LYS A 329 20.94 -32.33 34.53
C LYS A 329 20.42 -33.00 35.79
N HIS A 330 19.20 -32.69 36.18
CA HIS A 330 18.59 -33.28 37.36
C HIS A 330 18.43 -34.81 37.21
N ARG A 331 18.06 -35.31 36.03
CA ARG A 331 18.02 -36.76 35.76
C ARG A 331 19.39 -37.41 35.83
N LEU A 332 20.44 -36.76 35.31
CA LEU A 332 21.81 -37.29 35.41
C LEU A 332 22.29 -37.33 36.85
N GLU A 333 22.05 -36.29 37.64
CA GLU A 333 22.40 -36.25 39.06
C GLU A 333 21.70 -37.35 39.85
N GLN A 334 20.42 -37.61 39.58
CA GLN A 334 19.67 -38.71 40.19
C GLN A 334 20.28 -40.06 39.80
N GLN A 335 20.61 -40.29 38.53
CA GLN A 335 21.24 -41.54 38.11
C GLN A 335 22.61 -41.75 38.73
N GLU A 336 23.42 -40.69 38.84
CA GLU A 336 24.72 -40.77 39.52
C GLU A 336 24.56 -41.08 41.02
N TYR A 337 23.55 -40.46 41.68
CA TYR A 337 23.26 -40.72 43.07
C TYR A 337 22.81 -42.19 43.30
N GLU A 338 21.92 -42.70 42.45
CA GLU A 338 21.45 -44.09 42.51
C GLU A 338 22.62 -45.06 42.27
N ARG A 339 23.46 -44.76 41.28
CA ARG A 339 24.66 -45.59 41.00
C ARG A 339 25.64 -45.63 42.18
N LYS A 340 25.91 -44.47 42.77
CA LYS A 340 26.76 -44.41 43.98
C LYS A 340 26.15 -45.25 45.13
N ARG A 341 24.84 -45.13 45.33
CA ARG A 341 24.12 -45.87 46.34
C ARG A 341 24.14 -47.39 46.10
N GLU A 342 24.06 -47.83 44.88
CA GLU A 342 24.21 -49.24 44.50
C GLU A 342 25.61 -49.77 44.75
N VAL A 343 26.63 -48.98 44.37
CA VAL A 343 28.05 -49.33 44.65
C VAL A 343 28.27 -49.41 46.12
N ASP A 344 27.78 -48.48 46.97
CA ASP A 344 27.94 -48.51 48.39
C ASP A 344 27.24 -49.73 49.03
N LYS A 345 26.04 -50.05 48.57
CA LYS A 345 25.32 -51.28 49.05
C LYS A 345 26.11 -52.55 48.70
N ARG A 346 26.67 -52.61 47.51
CA ARG A 346 27.47 -53.74 47.03
C ARG A 346 28.75 -53.86 47.86
N MET A 347 29.44 -52.77 48.16
CA MET A 347 30.61 -52.75 49.02
C MET A 347 30.28 -53.19 50.47
N GLN A 348 29.17 -52.68 50.99
CA GLN A 348 28.73 -53.12 52.36
C GLN A 348 28.37 -54.62 52.42
N MET A 349 27.74 -55.11 51.33
CA MET A 349 27.41 -56.53 51.21
C MET A 349 28.71 -57.37 51.16
N LEU A 350 29.68 -57.00 50.36
CA LEU A 350 30.98 -57.64 50.24
C LEU A 350 31.70 -57.70 51.64
N ARG A 351 31.74 -56.54 52.31
CA ARG A 351 32.34 -56.49 53.69
C ARG A 351 31.64 -57.37 54.68
N ARG A 352 30.30 -57.50 54.67
CA ARG A 352 29.53 -58.33 55.53
C ARG A 352 29.77 -59.83 55.26
N VAL A 353 29.89 -60.22 54.01
CA VAL A 353 30.13 -61.63 53.64
C VAL A 353 31.56 -62.04 54.03
N TYR A 354 32.55 -61.18 53.70
CA TYR A 354 33.94 -61.43 54.06
C TYR A 354 34.15 -61.47 55.55
N ALA A 355 33.50 -60.65 56.38
CA ALA A 355 33.59 -60.70 57.86
C ALA A 355 33.08 -61.98 58.47
N LYS A 356 32.31 -62.78 57.69
CA LYS A 356 31.85 -64.10 58.12
C LYS A 356 32.69 -65.23 57.63
N LEU A 357 33.29 -65.10 56.44
CA LEU A 357 34.02 -66.22 55.81
C LEU A 357 35.54 -66.09 55.99
N GLU A 358 36.05 -64.88 56.20
CA GLU A 358 37.46 -64.52 56.32
C GLU A 358 38.32 -65.08 55.17
N ASP A 359 37.67 -65.46 54.01
CA ASP A 359 38.30 -65.96 52.80
C ASP A 359 37.87 -65.19 51.61
N ILE A 360 38.83 -64.72 50.81
CA ILE A 360 38.60 -63.83 49.64
C ILE A 360 38.01 -64.63 48.47
N GLU A 361 38.49 -65.84 48.21
CA GLU A 361 38.04 -66.63 47.07
C GLU A 361 36.62 -67.16 47.30
N GLU A 362 36.30 -67.61 48.50
CA GLU A 362 34.94 -68.04 48.89
C GLU A 362 33.96 -66.86 48.92
N THR A 363 34.39 -65.66 49.35
CA THR A 363 33.59 -64.43 49.27
C THR A 363 33.33 -64.02 47.80
N ALA A 364 34.29 -64.07 46.92
CA ALA A 364 34.14 -63.79 45.52
C ALA A 364 33.16 -64.75 44.82
N GLN A 365 33.25 -66.06 45.15
CA GLN A 365 32.39 -67.08 44.58
C GLN A 365 30.93 -66.97 45.07
N LEU A 366 30.70 -66.64 46.34
CA LEU A 366 29.38 -66.52 46.93
C LEU A 366 28.66 -65.22 46.52
N THR A 367 29.40 -64.15 46.23
CA THR A 367 28.85 -62.83 45.86
C THR A 367 28.79 -62.60 44.36
N GLY A 368 29.38 -63.53 43.62
CA GLY A 368 29.50 -63.40 42.13
C GLY A 368 30.38 -62.19 41.67
N CYS A 369 31.31 -61.80 42.55
CA CYS A 369 32.27 -60.73 42.22
C CYS A 369 33.61 -61.33 41.89
N SER A 370 34.50 -60.58 41.23
CA SER A 370 35.86 -60.98 40.98
C SER A 370 36.69 -60.90 42.25
N VAL A 371 37.72 -61.80 42.37
CA VAL A 371 38.66 -61.77 43.46
C VAL A 371 39.34 -60.41 43.64
N GLU A 372 39.59 -59.71 42.53
CA GLU A 372 40.16 -58.36 42.55
C GLU A 372 39.22 -57.36 43.16
N GLU A 373 37.92 -57.39 42.82
CA GLU A 373 36.89 -56.50 43.41
C GLU A 373 36.81 -56.68 44.93
N VAL A 374 36.85 -57.94 45.39
CA VAL A 374 36.81 -58.22 46.84
C VAL A 374 38.08 -57.70 47.54
N LYS A 375 39.27 -57.89 46.97
CA LYS A 375 40.54 -57.34 47.45
C LYS A 375 40.51 -55.82 47.53
N GLU A 376 40.00 -55.14 46.49
CA GLU A 376 39.94 -53.69 46.42
C GLU A 376 39.01 -53.11 47.50
N VAL A 377 37.87 -53.76 47.75
CA VAL A 377 36.92 -53.33 48.77
C VAL A 377 37.45 -53.58 50.23
N MET A 378 38.28 -54.61 50.39
CA MET A 378 38.87 -54.95 51.69
C MET A 378 40.20 -54.24 51.92
N LYS A 379 40.83 -53.63 50.87
CA LYS A 379 42.17 -53.02 50.94
C LYS A 379 43.23 -54.01 51.48
N VAL A 380 43.22 -55.23 51.08
CA VAL A 380 44.15 -56.27 51.39
C VAL A 380 45.01 -56.60 50.20
#